data_5ac8c0fb0fd788beb77191c5821582bf
#
_entry.id   5ac8c0fb0fd788beb77191c5821582bf
#
_cell.length_a   1.000
_cell.length_b   1.000
_cell.length_c   1.000
_cell.angle_alpha   90.00
_cell.angle_beta   90.00
_cell.angle_gamma   90.00
#
_symmetry.space_group_name_H-M   'P 1'
#
loop_
_entity.id
_entity.type
_entity.pdbx_description
1 polymer ?
#
loop_
_entity_poly.entity_id
_entity_poly.type
_entity_poly.pdbx_seq_one_letter_code
_entity_poly.pdbx_strand_id
1 'polypeptide(L)'
;MDKYEFNIKVEQIKKMVNKEDFATAMKIADTIDWRRVRNANLLSTISQVYEKNEQYQEAKEVLLLAFERAPIGKRFLYKLTELALKEGSIREAEDYYQEFCELAPEDTRQYILRYLILKEKRASQDQLIQALERYINAELDEKWMYELAELYAKAGRNDA
;
A
#
# COMPACT_ATOMS: atom_id res chain seq x y z
N MET A 1 12.08 -10.17 -26.03
CA MET A 1 11.47 -11.32 -25.33
C MET A 1 10.20 -11.70 -26.04
N ASP A 2 10.04 -12.97 -26.42
CA ASP A 2 8.82 -13.42 -27.05
C ASP A 2 7.74 -13.75 -26.00
N LYS A 3 6.54 -14.01 -26.49
CA LYS A 3 5.38 -14.27 -25.63
C LYS A 3 5.56 -15.53 -24.79
N TYR A 4 6.18 -16.55 -25.35
CA TYR A 4 6.42 -17.82 -24.64
C TYR A 4 7.37 -17.62 -23.46
N GLU A 5 8.47 -16.93 -23.69
CA GLU A 5 9.46 -16.61 -22.65
C GLU A 5 8.85 -15.74 -21.57
N PHE A 6 8.06 -14.75 -21.97
CA PHE A 6 7.35 -13.87 -21.02
C PHE A 6 6.43 -14.68 -20.12
N ASN A 7 5.64 -15.59 -20.69
CA ASN A 7 4.69 -16.40 -19.92
C ASN A 7 5.42 -17.32 -18.92
N ILE A 8 6.56 -17.87 -19.31
CA ILE A 8 7.37 -18.69 -18.40
C ILE A 8 7.84 -17.84 -17.21
N LYS A 9 8.35 -16.65 -17.48
CA LYS A 9 8.83 -15.76 -16.42
C LYS A 9 7.71 -15.34 -15.47
N VAL A 10 6.52 -15.06 -16.00
CA VAL A 10 5.35 -14.71 -15.18
C VAL A 10 5.00 -15.87 -14.24
N GLU A 11 4.96 -17.09 -14.75
CA GLU A 11 4.68 -18.25 -13.91
C GLU A 11 5.75 -18.46 -12.83
N GLN A 12 7.01 -18.23 -13.18
CA GLN A 12 8.11 -18.32 -12.22
C GLN A 12 7.96 -17.28 -11.12
N ILE A 13 7.60 -16.04 -11.47
CA ILE A 13 7.37 -14.97 -10.48
C ILE A 13 6.25 -15.38 -9.53
N LYS A 14 5.12 -15.85 -10.06
CA LYS A 14 3.99 -16.28 -9.24
C LYS A 14 4.38 -17.40 -8.29
N LYS A 15 5.17 -18.35 -8.77
CA LYS A 15 5.66 -19.45 -7.96
C LYS A 15 6.54 -18.94 -6.81
N MET A 16 7.46 -18.03 -7.11
CA MET A 16 8.34 -17.47 -6.08
C MET A 16 7.57 -16.65 -5.08
N VAL A 17 6.58 -15.86 -5.51
CA VAL A 17 5.72 -15.07 -4.62
C VAL A 17 4.95 -16.01 -3.67
N ASN A 18 4.41 -17.12 -4.19
CA ASN A 18 3.70 -18.10 -3.37
C ASN A 18 4.60 -18.74 -2.30
N LYS A 19 5.88 -18.87 -2.61
CA LYS A 19 6.88 -19.38 -1.66
C LYS A 19 7.47 -18.30 -0.77
N GLU A 20 7.03 -17.06 -0.96
CA GLU A 20 7.57 -15.89 -0.29
C GLU A 20 9.06 -15.66 -0.55
N ASP A 21 9.57 -16.18 -1.67
CA ASP A 21 10.93 -15.93 -2.13
C ASP A 21 10.95 -14.68 -3.00
N PHE A 22 10.79 -13.54 -2.37
CA PHE A 22 10.68 -12.26 -3.07
C PHE A 22 12.01 -11.82 -3.69
N ALA A 23 13.14 -12.25 -3.14
CA ALA A 23 14.44 -11.92 -3.71
C ALA A 23 14.62 -12.56 -5.10
N THR A 24 14.28 -13.84 -5.24
CA THR A 24 14.34 -14.52 -6.53
C THR A 24 13.30 -13.95 -7.49
N ALA A 25 12.09 -13.66 -6.99
CA ALA A 25 11.04 -13.05 -7.80
C ALA A 25 11.50 -11.72 -8.39
N MET A 26 12.21 -10.90 -7.62
CA MET A 26 12.71 -9.61 -8.08
C MET A 26 13.74 -9.77 -9.20
N LYS A 27 14.64 -10.75 -9.07
CA LYS A 27 15.63 -11.02 -10.12
C LYS A 27 14.97 -11.34 -11.45
N ILE A 28 13.87 -12.10 -11.40
CA ILE A 28 13.10 -12.43 -12.61
C ILE A 28 12.36 -11.20 -13.12
N ALA A 29 11.72 -10.44 -12.22
CA ALA A 29 10.99 -9.23 -12.58
C ALA A 29 11.89 -8.19 -13.26
N ASP A 30 13.14 -8.08 -12.80
CA ASP A 30 14.12 -7.14 -13.38
C ASP A 30 14.45 -7.47 -14.85
N THR A 31 14.16 -8.68 -15.32
CA THR A 31 14.38 -9.07 -16.71
C THR A 31 13.18 -8.80 -17.62
N ILE A 32 12.08 -8.32 -17.04
CA ILE A 32 10.86 -8.01 -17.78
C ILE A 32 10.74 -6.50 -17.94
N ASP A 33 10.37 -6.06 -19.14
CA ASP A 33 9.99 -4.66 -19.34
C ASP A 33 8.54 -4.49 -18.88
N TRP A 34 8.36 -4.24 -17.59
CA TRP A 34 7.05 -4.14 -16.97
C TRP A 34 6.22 -2.97 -17.52
N ARG A 35 6.85 -1.98 -18.14
CA ARG A 35 6.15 -0.86 -18.77
C ARG A 35 5.28 -1.32 -19.94
N ARG A 36 5.59 -2.48 -20.51
CA ARG A 36 4.83 -3.07 -21.62
C ARG A 36 3.74 -4.03 -21.13
N VAL A 37 3.70 -4.31 -19.86
CA VAL A 37 2.68 -5.21 -19.26
C VAL A 37 1.37 -4.45 -19.17
N ARG A 38 0.28 -5.04 -19.71
CA ARG A 38 -1.05 -4.41 -19.70
C ARG A 38 -1.93 -4.88 -18.55
N ASN A 39 -1.70 -6.06 -18.04
CA ASN A 39 -2.52 -6.64 -16.98
C ASN A 39 -2.24 -5.95 -15.64
N ALA A 40 -3.23 -5.22 -15.13
CA ALA A 40 -3.09 -4.47 -13.88
C ALA A 40 -2.82 -5.38 -12.68
N ASN A 41 -3.39 -6.57 -12.65
CA ASN A 41 -3.15 -7.51 -11.55
C ASN A 41 -1.70 -8.01 -11.54
N LEU A 42 -1.15 -8.26 -12.72
CA LEU A 42 0.26 -8.66 -12.82
C LEU A 42 1.17 -7.52 -12.39
N LEU A 43 0.87 -6.29 -12.82
CA LEU A 43 1.63 -5.12 -12.38
C LEU A 43 1.56 -4.97 -10.86
N SER A 44 0.40 -5.21 -10.26
CA SER A 44 0.25 -5.16 -8.80
C SER A 44 1.14 -6.21 -8.12
N THR A 45 1.23 -7.41 -8.68
CA THR A 45 2.11 -8.46 -8.16
C THR A 45 3.57 -8.06 -8.26
N ILE A 46 3.98 -7.50 -9.40
CA ILE A 46 5.36 -7.02 -9.60
C ILE A 46 5.68 -5.90 -8.59
N SER A 47 4.74 -4.98 -8.38
CA SER A 47 4.89 -3.93 -7.38
C SER A 47 5.12 -4.50 -5.99
N GLN A 48 4.36 -5.53 -5.60
CA GLN A 48 4.54 -6.20 -4.32
C GLN A 48 5.94 -6.81 -4.19
N VAL A 49 6.45 -7.40 -5.26
CA VAL A 49 7.80 -7.98 -5.26
C VAL A 49 8.84 -6.90 -4.96
N TYR A 50 8.73 -5.75 -5.59
CA TYR A 50 9.65 -4.64 -5.32
C TYR A 50 9.48 -4.11 -3.91
N GLU A 51 8.25 -3.98 -3.44
CA GLU A 51 7.98 -3.51 -2.07
C GLU A 51 8.61 -4.43 -1.02
N LYS A 52 8.49 -5.74 -1.20
CA LYS A 52 9.06 -6.72 -0.27
C LYS A 52 10.59 -6.69 -0.24
N ASN A 53 11.21 -6.16 -1.29
CA ASN A 53 12.64 -5.94 -1.36
C ASN A 53 13.02 -4.51 -1.00
N GLU A 54 12.10 -3.75 -0.42
CA GLU A 54 12.30 -2.37 0.01
C GLU A 54 12.68 -1.42 -1.13
N GLN A 55 12.33 -1.78 -2.36
CA GLN A 55 12.49 -0.94 -3.55
C GLN A 55 11.21 -0.13 -3.75
N TYR A 56 10.96 0.81 -2.84
CA TYR A 56 9.67 1.52 -2.78
C TYR A 56 9.42 2.42 -3.98
N GLN A 57 10.46 3.07 -4.50
CA GLN A 57 10.31 3.92 -5.68
C GLN A 57 9.86 3.10 -6.89
N GLU A 58 10.51 1.97 -7.12
CA GLU A 58 10.14 1.07 -8.22
C GLU A 58 8.76 0.48 -8.01
N ALA A 59 8.45 0.07 -6.79
CA ALA A 59 7.12 -0.45 -6.46
C ALA A 59 6.04 0.58 -6.79
N LYS A 60 6.28 1.83 -6.45
CA LYS A 60 5.33 2.92 -6.71
C LYS A 60 5.17 3.16 -8.21
N GLU A 61 6.26 3.18 -8.97
CA GLU A 61 6.21 3.39 -10.42
C GLU A 61 5.41 2.29 -11.12
N VAL A 62 5.62 1.04 -10.75
CA VAL A 62 4.87 -0.08 -11.30
C VAL A 62 3.39 0.03 -10.95
N LEU A 63 3.09 0.39 -9.71
CA LEU A 63 1.71 0.49 -9.25
C LEU A 63 0.97 1.66 -9.90
N LEU A 64 1.67 2.75 -10.20
CA LEU A 64 1.10 3.87 -10.95
C LEU A 64 0.64 3.41 -12.35
N LEU A 65 1.42 2.58 -13.01
CA LEU A 65 1.01 2.01 -14.29
C LEU A 65 -0.23 1.12 -14.14
N ALA A 66 -0.28 0.33 -13.07
CA ALA A 66 -1.46 -0.49 -12.79
C ALA A 66 -2.70 0.39 -12.65
N PHE A 67 -2.57 1.50 -11.92
CA PHE A 67 -3.66 2.45 -11.72
C PHE A 67 -4.08 3.11 -13.03
N GLU A 68 -3.12 3.51 -13.87
CA GLU A 68 -3.43 4.09 -15.19
C GLU A 68 -4.24 3.13 -16.06
N ARG A 69 -3.96 1.84 -15.97
CA ARG A 69 -4.63 0.82 -16.77
C ARG A 69 -5.92 0.30 -16.15
N ALA A 70 -6.16 0.63 -14.88
CA ALA A 70 -7.38 0.31 -14.17
C ALA A 70 -7.74 1.48 -13.25
N PRO A 71 -8.12 2.65 -13.81
CA PRO A 71 -8.25 3.89 -13.03
C PRO A 71 -9.38 3.87 -11.99
N ILE A 72 -10.30 2.90 -12.08
CA ILE A 72 -11.35 2.75 -11.06
C ILE A 72 -10.87 1.89 -9.88
N GLY A 73 -9.62 1.48 -9.89
CA GLY A 73 -9.06 0.63 -8.85
C GLY A 73 -8.66 1.40 -7.61
N LYS A 74 -9.62 1.72 -6.73
CA LYS A 74 -9.32 2.42 -5.46
C LYS A 74 -8.25 1.71 -4.62
N ARG A 75 -8.14 0.38 -4.76
CA ARG A 75 -7.12 -0.40 -4.03
C ARG A 75 -5.70 0.05 -4.37
N PHE A 76 -5.48 0.51 -5.60
CA PHE A 76 -4.17 0.99 -6.00
C PHE A 76 -3.83 2.32 -5.32
N LEU A 77 -4.81 3.18 -5.14
CA LEU A 77 -4.62 4.45 -4.44
C LEU A 77 -4.29 4.23 -2.97
N TYR A 78 -4.95 3.27 -2.32
CA TYR A 78 -4.62 2.90 -0.95
C TYR A 78 -3.15 2.48 -0.84
N LYS A 79 -2.73 1.56 -1.71
CA LYS A 79 -1.36 1.06 -1.70
C LYS A 79 -0.34 2.12 -2.09
N LEU A 80 -0.68 2.99 -3.05
CA LEU A 80 0.18 4.11 -3.43
C LEU A 80 0.42 5.05 -2.26
N THR A 81 -0.62 5.32 -1.46
CA THR A 81 -0.47 6.13 -0.26
C THR A 81 0.52 5.48 0.71
N GLU A 82 0.36 4.18 0.96
CA GLU A 82 1.28 3.45 1.84
C GLU A 82 2.72 3.48 1.34
N LEU A 83 2.93 3.26 0.04
CA LEU A 83 4.27 3.26 -0.55
C LEU A 83 4.92 4.64 -0.48
N ALA A 84 4.14 5.69 -0.71
CA ALA A 84 4.64 7.06 -0.61
C ALA A 84 5.10 7.36 0.82
N LEU A 85 4.35 6.90 1.83
CA LEU A 85 4.75 7.06 3.24
C LEU A 85 6.03 6.30 3.55
N LYS A 86 6.18 5.07 3.05
CA LYS A 86 7.40 4.28 3.26
C LYS A 86 8.61 4.93 2.61
N GLU A 87 8.40 5.64 1.51
CA GLU A 87 9.45 6.38 0.80
C GLU A 87 9.77 7.70 1.48
N GLY A 88 8.92 8.15 2.39
CA GLY A 88 9.09 9.43 3.07
C GLY A 88 8.47 10.61 2.34
N SER A 89 7.67 10.37 1.30
CA SER A 89 7.03 11.41 0.48
C SER A 89 5.64 11.73 1.02
N ILE A 90 5.58 12.48 2.10
CA ILE A 90 4.30 12.81 2.76
C ILE A 90 3.36 13.56 1.81
N ARG A 91 3.90 14.49 1.02
CA ARG A 91 3.08 15.27 0.09
C ARG A 91 2.40 14.39 -0.96
N GLU A 92 3.15 13.46 -1.55
CA GLU A 92 2.56 12.50 -2.48
C GLU A 92 1.51 11.63 -1.79
N ALA A 93 1.80 11.20 -0.57
CA ALA A 93 0.86 10.39 0.20
C ALA A 93 -0.46 11.15 0.42
N GLU A 94 -0.39 12.44 0.74
CA GLU A 94 -1.57 13.27 0.92
C GLU A 94 -2.37 13.41 -0.38
N ASP A 95 -1.69 13.55 -1.51
CA ASP A 95 -2.34 13.65 -2.81
C ASP A 95 -3.08 12.33 -3.16
N TYR A 96 -2.44 11.19 -2.97
CA TYR A 96 -3.09 9.89 -3.20
C TYR A 96 -4.24 9.66 -2.22
N TYR A 97 -4.06 10.05 -0.97
CA TYR A 97 -5.11 9.95 0.04
C TYR A 97 -6.34 10.76 -0.39
N GLN A 98 -6.14 11.99 -0.86
CA GLN A 98 -7.23 12.83 -1.31
C GLN A 98 -7.98 12.19 -2.48
N GLU A 99 -7.25 11.66 -3.46
CA GLU A 99 -7.86 10.95 -4.58
C GLU A 99 -8.64 9.73 -4.12
N PHE A 100 -8.10 8.99 -3.14
CA PHE A 100 -8.80 7.84 -2.57
C PHE A 100 -10.13 8.27 -1.95
N CYS A 101 -10.13 9.34 -1.18
CA CYS A 101 -11.35 9.85 -0.55
C CYS A 101 -12.38 10.29 -1.57
N GLU A 102 -11.94 10.92 -2.65
CA GLU A 102 -12.83 11.35 -3.72
C GLU A 102 -13.42 10.17 -4.50
N LEU A 103 -12.60 9.16 -4.76
CA LEU A 103 -13.03 7.97 -5.51
C LEU A 103 -13.89 7.04 -4.66
N ALA A 104 -13.63 6.96 -3.37
CA ALA A 104 -14.30 6.03 -2.46
C ALA A 104 -14.66 6.72 -1.15
N PRO A 105 -15.59 7.70 -1.17
CA PRO A 105 -15.90 8.50 0.02
C PRO A 105 -16.48 7.69 1.18
N GLU A 106 -17.06 6.52 0.91
CA GLU A 106 -17.65 5.66 1.95
C GLU A 106 -16.70 4.58 2.45
N ASP A 107 -15.50 4.48 1.89
CA ASP A 107 -14.54 3.46 2.29
C ASP A 107 -13.87 3.87 3.61
N THR A 108 -14.13 3.09 4.66
CA THR A 108 -13.63 3.40 6.01
C THR A 108 -12.11 3.34 6.13
N ARG A 109 -11.43 2.69 5.20
CA ARG A 109 -9.96 2.61 5.22
C ARG A 109 -9.31 3.98 5.05
N GLN A 110 -10.06 4.99 4.59
CA GLN A 110 -9.56 6.37 4.54
C GLN A 110 -9.11 6.83 5.93
N TYR A 111 -9.74 6.35 6.99
CA TYR A 111 -9.38 6.73 8.35
C TYR A 111 -8.05 6.13 8.77
N ILE A 112 -7.73 4.91 8.27
CA ILE A 112 -6.42 4.30 8.48
C ILE A 112 -5.35 5.14 7.78
N LEU A 113 -5.58 5.52 6.53
CA LEU A 113 -4.63 6.34 5.77
C LEU A 113 -4.40 7.68 6.45
N ARG A 114 -5.46 8.28 6.94
CA ARG A 114 -5.37 9.54 7.69
C ARG A 114 -4.49 9.38 8.92
N TYR A 115 -4.69 8.32 9.68
CA TYR A 115 -3.88 8.00 10.84
C TYR A 115 -2.40 7.84 10.46
N LEU A 116 -2.12 7.07 9.39
CA LEU A 116 -0.74 6.82 8.97
C LEU A 116 -0.04 8.11 8.53
N ILE A 117 -0.75 8.99 7.83
CA ILE A 117 -0.20 10.29 7.42
C ILE A 117 0.09 11.15 8.65
N LEU A 118 -0.83 11.23 9.60
CA LEU A 118 -0.64 11.99 10.82
C LEU A 118 0.52 11.46 11.64
N LYS A 119 0.68 10.14 11.70
CA LYS A 119 1.79 9.50 12.40
C LYS A 119 3.13 9.90 11.77
N GLU A 120 3.21 9.90 10.45
CA GLU A 120 4.42 10.30 9.74
C GLU A 120 4.74 11.78 9.95
N LYS A 121 3.71 12.60 10.06
CA LYS A 121 3.86 14.03 10.36
C LYS A 121 4.18 14.30 11.83
N ARG A 122 4.26 13.26 12.65
CA ARG A 122 4.51 13.36 14.08
C ARG A 122 3.46 14.20 14.80
N ALA A 123 2.20 14.00 14.43
CA ALA A 123 1.07 14.66 15.07
C ALA A 123 0.96 14.25 16.55
N SER A 124 0.21 15.04 17.33
CA SER A 124 0.03 14.77 18.74
C SER A 124 -0.69 13.42 18.98
N GLN A 125 -0.50 12.85 20.18
CA GLN A 125 -1.17 11.62 20.57
C GLN A 125 -2.70 11.77 20.44
N ASP A 126 -3.25 12.92 20.82
CA ASP A 126 -4.68 13.17 20.73
C ASP A 126 -5.17 13.13 19.27
N GLN A 127 -4.41 13.72 18.34
CA GLN A 127 -4.78 13.68 16.92
C GLN A 127 -4.73 12.26 16.37
N LEU A 128 -3.71 11.48 16.75
CA LEU A 128 -3.57 10.09 16.32
C LEU A 128 -4.72 9.24 16.87
N ILE A 129 -5.07 9.44 18.14
CA ILE A 129 -6.18 8.72 18.78
C ILE A 129 -7.50 9.04 18.06
N GLN A 130 -7.77 10.31 17.82
CA GLN A 130 -9.00 10.72 17.13
C GLN A 130 -9.13 10.09 15.74
N ALA A 131 -8.03 10.08 14.98
CA ALA A 131 -8.05 9.51 13.64
C ALA A 131 -8.36 8.02 13.69
N LEU A 132 -7.71 7.29 14.58
CA LEU A 132 -7.87 5.84 14.65
C LEU A 132 -9.21 5.44 15.26
N GLU A 133 -9.73 6.24 16.23
CA GLU A 133 -11.06 6.02 16.79
C GLU A 133 -12.15 6.05 15.72
N ARG A 134 -12.00 6.93 14.73
CA ARG A 134 -12.98 7.00 13.64
C ARG A 134 -13.07 5.68 12.88
N TYR A 135 -11.93 5.04 12.63
CA TYR A 135 -11.91 3.76 11.95
C TYR A 135 -12.53 2.66 12.85
N ILE A 136 -12.10 2.60 14.11
CA ILE A 136 -12.55 1.57 15.04
C ILE A 136 -14.06 1.68 15.32
N ASN A 137 -14.61 2.89 15.36
CA ASN A 137 -16.04 3.10 15.53
C ASN A 137 -16.83 2.59 14.32
N ALA A 138 -16.23 2.57 13.13
CA ALA A 138 -16.88 2.08 11.91
C ALA A 138 -16.65 0.59 11.68
N GLU A 139 -15.50 0.05 12.10
CA GLU A 139 -15.09 -1.32 11.81
C GLU A 139 -14.48 -1.99 13.03
N LEU A 140 -14.91 -3.23 13.30
CA LEU A 140 -14.29 -4.05 14.34
C LEU A 140 -13.06 -4.76 13.76
N ASP A 141 -11.91 -4.15 13.91
CA ASP A 141 -10.64 -4.65 13.37
C ASP A 141 -9.64 -4.82 14.51
N GLU A 142 -9.39 -6.06 14.88
CA GLU A 142 -8.57 -6.40 16.03
C GLU A 142 -7.16 -5.81 15.96
N LYS A 143 -6.53 -5.85 14.78
CA LYS A 143 -5.19 -5.30 14.59
C LYS A 143 -5.13 -3.83 14.98
N TRP A 144 -6.09 -3.05 14.49
CA TRP A 144 -6.12 -1.61 14.73
C TRP A 144 -6.63 -1.26 16.13
N MET A 145 -7.43 -2.15 16.73
CA MET A 145 -7.81 -1.99 18.13
C MET A 145 -6.61 -2.10 19.07
N TYR A 146 -5.67 -3.02 18.78
CA TYR A 146 -4.41 -3.10 19.54
C TYR A 146 -3.58 -1.82 19.36
N GLU A 147 -3.50 -1.32 18.14
CA GLU A 147 -2.77 -0.07 17.86
C GLU A 147 -3.35 1.08 18.66
N LEU A 148 -4.68 1.18 18.71
CA LEU A 148 -5.37 2.21 19.48
C LEU A 148 -5.11 2.06 20.98
N ALA A 149 -5.14 0.84 21.50
CA ALA A 149 -4.84 0.57 22.90
C ALA A 149 -3.44 1.03 23.28
N GLU A 150 -2.46 0.82 22.39
CA GLU A 150 -1.10 1.31 22.63
C GLU A 150 -1.03 2.84 22.66
N LEU A 151 -1.80 3.50 21.80
CA LEU A 151 -1.88 4.97 21.79
C LEU A 151 -2.47 5.48 23.10
N TYR A 152 -3.53 4.85 23.60
CA TYR A 152 -4.12 5.21 24.90
C TYR A 152 -3.09 5.08 26.02
N ALA A 153 -2.36 3.97 26.03
CA ALA A 153 -1.33 3.74 27.05
C ALA A 153 -0.25 4.82 27.03
N LYS A 154 0.23 5.18 25.83
CA LYS A 154 1.24 6.23 25.68
C LYS A 154 0.74 7.60 26.11
N ALA A 155 -0.56 7.86 25.95
CA ALA A 155 -1.17 9.10 26.36
C ALA A 155 -1.61 9.12 27.84
N GLY A 156 -1.37 8.01 28.56
CA GLY A 156 -1.81 7.88 29.94
C GLY A 156 -3.30 7.61 30.10
N ARG A 157 -3.96 7.14 29.05
CA ARG A 157 -5.37 6.77 29.06
C ARG A 157 -5.49 5.25 29.17
N ASN A 158 -6.01 4.77 30.29
CA ASN A 158 -6.14 3.35 30.53
C ASN A 158 -7.59 2.83 30.43
N ASP A 159 -8.51 3.71 30.08
CA ASP A 159 -9.94 3.45 30.03
C ASP A 159 -10.47 3.13 28.63
N ALA A 160 -9.61 2.65 27.76
CA ALA A 160 -9.94 2.42 26.34
C ALA A 160 -10.98 1.33 26.10
#